data_30455d5885b3baea2d36d44df415cd64
#
_entry.id   30455d5885b3baea2d36d44df415cd64
#
_cell.length_a   1.000
_cell.length_b   1.000
_cell.length_c   1.000
_cell.angle_alpha   90.00
_cell.angle_beta   90.00
_cell.angle_gamma   90.00
#
_symmetry.space_group_name_H-M   'P 1'
#
loop_
_entity.id
_entity.type
_entity.pdbx_description
1 polymer ?
#
loop_
_entity_poly.entity_id
_entity_poly.type
_entity_poly.pdbx_seq_one_letter_code
_entity_poly.pdbx_strand_id
1 'polypeptide(L)'
;MRFSLAIIAALAGWSQLVATAFAAPRLAFQTFAVRDLCEKDFAGTLKAARAMGFEGVETGRLFGCDAKALKAACDEAGLELVALQLYPKDLTEPQLAETIRFCKECGSTRINIAWFRGAKGSANDWQLIVNILNHAAEVCARHGITVAYHNHGHEFEERIAGMRTMEWLYDGSGEGLLKQVNPSERFSPLVKQELDAGWCVLAGADPVEWIKAHPGCNPTVHIMPAGNCAVGEEGDKADWKRIVPALVADGVEWLVVKPTARPDTLDDLKASIGYIKGIM
;
A
#
# COMPACT_ATOMS: atom_id res chain seq x y z
N MET A 1 28.21 14.51 69.22
CA MET A 1 28.14 14.92 67.80
C MET A 1 28.33 13.66 66.93
N ARG A 2 27.28 13.15 66.33
CA ARG A 2 27.34 12.01 65.41
C ARG A 2 26.81 12.51 64.05
N PHE A 3 27.71 12.55 63.07
CA PHE A 3 27.35 12.87 61.67
C PHE A 3 26.88 11.61 60.98
N SER A 4 25.63 11.62 60.53
CA SER A 4 25.07 10.59 59.65
C SER A 4 25.32 10.99 58.18
N LEU A 5 26.11 10.19 57.45
CA LEU A 5 26.22 10.28 55.99
C LEU A 5 25.00 9.62 55.36
N ALA A 6 24.24 10.41 54.64
CA ALA A 6 23.18 9.89 53.75
C ALA A 6 23.81 9.55 52.39
N ILE A 7 23.77 8.29 52.02
CA ILE A 7 24.16 7.80 50.68
C ILE A 7 22.95 7.97 49.76
N ILE A 8 23.06 8.88 48.80
CA ILE A 8 22.07 9.01 47.69
C ILE A 8 22.46 8.00 46.62
N ALA A 9 21.71 6.91 46.53
CA ALA A 9 21.81 5.97 45.41
C ALA A 9 21.06 6.55 44.21
N ALA A 10 21.76 7.00 43.19
CA ALA A 10 21.21 7.39 41.91
C ALA A 10 20.84 6.11 41.13
N LEU A 11 19.55 5.81 41.06
CA LEU A 11 19.00 4.79 40.15
C LEU A 11 19.01 5.36 38.73
N ALA A 12 20.05 5.05 37.96
CA ALA A 12 20.07 5.25 36.53
C ALA A 12 19.12 4.20 35.89
N GLY A 13 17.89 4.59 35.66
CA GLY A 13 16.93 3.78 34.88
C GLY A 13 17.38 3.72 33.43
N TRP A 14 17.98 2.61 33.03
CA TRP A 14 18.18 2.27 31.64
C TRP A 14 16.83 1.82 31.07
N SER A 15 16.09 2.71 30.40
CA SER A 15 15.00 2.32 29.54
C SER A 15 15.61 1.62 28.32
N GLN A 16 15.63 0.28 28.37
CA GLN A 16 15.88 -0.51 27.17
C GLN A 16 14.69 -0.24 26.23
N LEU A 17 14.93 0.53 25.16
CA LEU A 17 14.05 0.50 23.99
C LEU A 17 14.10 -0.95 23.47
N VAL A 18 13.05 -1.71 23.75
CA VAL A 18 12.80 -2.98 23.08
C VAL A 18 12.41 -2.59 21.66
N ALA A 19 13.37 -2.63 20.74
CA ALA A 19 13.05 -2.57 19.32
C ALA A 19 12.21 -3.81 19.02
N THR A 20 10.91 -3.62 18.83
CA THR A 20 10.05 -4.67 18.29
C THR A 20 10.53 -4.94 16.85
N ALA A 21 11.25 -6.03 16.66
CA ALA A 21 11.59 -6.48 15.33
C ALA A 21 10.29 -6.86 14.62
N PHE A 22 9.89 -6.09 13.63
CA PHE A 22 8.80 -6.46 12.75
C PHE A 22 9.19 -7.73 11.98
N ALA A 23 8.22 -8.59 11.68
CA ALA A 23 8.45 -9.70 10.76
C ALA A 23 8.85 -9.14 9.38
N ALA A 24 9.72 -9.86 8.67
CA ALA A 24 10.04 -9.48 7.30
C ALA A 24 8.76 -9.44 6.45
N PRO A 25 8.58 -8.44 5.59
CA PRO A 25 7.41 -8.36 4.74
C PRO A 25 7.36 -9.55 3.78
N ARG A 26 6.14 -9.98 3.49
CA ARG A 26 5.87 -11.07 2.53
C ARG A 26 5.78 -10.50 1.12
N LEU A 27 5.99 -11.34 0.11
CA LEU A 27 6.00 -10.92 -1.29
C LEU A 27 4.71 -11.33 -1.99
N ALA A 28 4.03 -10.34 -2.57
CA ALA A 28 2.88 -10.53 -3.42
C ALA A 28 3.12 -9.93 -4.81
N PHE A 29 2.27 -10.25 -5.77
CA PHE A 29 2.24 -9.60 -7.08
C PHE A 29 0.85 -9.05 -7.37
N GLN A 30 0.78 -8.06 -8.27
CA GLN A 30 -0.47 -7.49 -8.71
C GLN A 30 -0.87 -8.02 -10.08
N THR A 31 -2.11 -8.49 -10.20
CA THR A 31 -2.62 -9.13 -11.43
C THR A 31 -2.75 -8.19 -12.62
N PHE A 32 -2.89 -6.87 -12.39
CA PHE A 32 -2.99 -5.90 -13.49
C PHE A 32 -1.74 -5.86 -14.36
N ALA A 33 -0.57 -6.09 -13.75
CA ALA A 33 0.70 -6.17 -14.48
C ALA A 33 0.73 -7.32 -15.48
N VAL A 34 0.07 -8.44 -15.16
CA VAL A 34 -0.02 -9.68 -15.97
C VAL A 34 -1.45 -9.93 -16.47
N ARG A 35 -2.27 -8.89 -16.61
CA ARG A 35 -3.70 -9.00 -16.92
C ARG A 35 -3.99 -9.81 -18.19
N ASP A 36 -3.16 -9.65 -19.23
CA ASP A 36 -3.35 -10.35 -20.51
C ASP A 36 -3.14 -11.86 -20.37
N LEU A 37 -2.32 -12.29 -19.41
CA LEU A 37 -2.12 -13.69 -19.06
C LEU A 37 -3.27 -14.19 -18.19
N CYS A 38 -3.68 -13.40 -17.20
CA CYS A 38 -4.82 -13.71 -16.35
C CYS A 38 -6.13 -13.82 -17.15
N GLU A 39 -6.32 -13.02 -18.20
CA GLU A 39 -7.49 -13.12 -19.09
C GLU A 39 -7.51 -14.42 -19.89
N LYS A 40 -6.35 -14.99 -20.20
CA LYS A 40 -6.21 -16.26 -20.93
C LYS A 40 -6.30 -17.47 -20.01
N ASP A 41 -5.60 -17.43 -18.89
CA ASP A 41 -5.54 -18.50 -17.89
C ASP A 41 -5.21 -17.92 -16.52
N PHE A 42 -6.26 -17.56 -15.77
CA PHE A 42 -6.08 -16.97 -14.44
C PHE A 42 -5.43 -17.94 -13.46
N ALA A 43 -5.93 -19.18 -13.38
CA ALA A 43 -5.42 -20.17 -12.44
C ALA A 43 -3.97 -20.59 -12.76
N GLY A 44 -3.63 -20.76 -14.04
CA GLY A 44 -2.26 -21.05 -14.47
C GLY A 44 -1.30 -19.90 -14.17
N THR A 45 -1.73 -18.66 -14.35
CA THR A 45 -0.93 -17.47 -14.01
C THR A 45 -0.64 -17.39 -12.51
N LEU A 46 -1.64 -17.66 -11.64
CA LEU A 46 -1.44 -17.73 -10.19
C LEU A 46 -0.42 -18.82 -9.80
N LYS A 47 -0.55 -20.01 -10.37
CA LYS A 47 0.39 -21.12 -10.12
C LYS A 47 1.82 -20.80 -10.60
N ALA A 48 1.95 -20.13 -11.74
CA ALA A 48 3.25 -19.66 -12.24
C ALA A 48 3.89 -18.64 -11.28
N ALA A 49 3.14 -17.67 -10.79
CA ALA A 49 3.63 -16.71 -9.81
C ALA A 49 4.02 -17.39 -8.48
N ARG A 50 3.23 -18.36 -8.00
CA ARG A 50 3.60 -19.15 -6.81
C ARG A 50 4.92 -19.90 -7.00
N ALA A 51 5.14 -20.47 -8.17
CA ALA A 51 6.39 -21.17 -8.51
C ALA A 51 7.62 -20.24 -8.52
N MET A 52 7.44 -18.94 -8.78
CA MET A 52 8.50 -17.92 -8.65
C MET A 52 8.78 -17.56 -7.18
N GLY A 53 7.90 -17.98 -6.26
CA GLY A 53 8.07 -17.77 -4.83
C GLY A 53 7.28 -16.58 -4.28
N PHE A 54 6.26 -16.09 -4.97
CA PHE A 54 5.25 -15.20 -4.38
C PHE A 54 4.41 -15.96 -3.35
N GLU A 55 3.97 -15.26 -2.32
CA GLU A 55 3.16 -15.79 -1.25
C GLU A 55 1.72 -15.24 -1.28
N GLY A 56 1.53 -14.13 -1.98
CA GLY A 56 0.24 -13.48 -2.10
C GLY A 56 -0.02 -12.90 -3.47
N VAL A 57 -1.28 -12.50 -3.67
CA VAL A 57 -1.76 -11.85 -4.88
C VAL A 57 -2.69 -10.69 -4.52
N GLU A 58 -2.53 -9.58 -5.21
CA GLU A 58 -3.49 -8.48 -5.25
C GLU A 58 -4.21 -8.49 -6.58
N THR A 59 -5.55 -8.40 -6.56
CA THR A 59 -6.33 -8.44 -7.80
C THR A 59 -6.63 -7.04 -8.30
N GLY A 60 -6.17 -6.71 -9.52
CA GLY A 60 -6.59 -5.51 -10.24
C GLY A 60 -7.87 -5.68 -11.05
N ARG A 61 -8.33 -6.91 -11.26
CA ARG A 61 -9.58 -7.32 -11.93
C ARG A 61 -9.97 -8.69 -11.43
N LEU A 62 -11.26 -9.04 -11.57
CA LEU A 62 -11.79 -10.33 -11.11
C LEU A 62 -11.71 -11.45 -12.18
N PHE A 63 -11.36 -11.13 -13.43
CA PHE A 63 -11.21 -12.08 -14.54
C PHE A 63 -12.38 -13.08 -14.68
N GLY A 64 -13.62 -12.57 -14.49
CA GLY A 64 -14.84 -13.38 -14.55
C GLY A 64 -15.12 -14.24 -13.32
N CYS A 65 -14.28 -14.20 -12.29
CA CYS A 65 -14.50 -14.93 -11.06
C CYS A 65 -15.54 -14.24 -10.17
N ASP A 66 -16.44 -15.00 -9.59
CA ASP A 66 -17.15 -14.61 -8.38
C ASP A 66 -16.25 -14.80 -7.14
N ALA A 67 -16.74 -14.45 -5.96
CA ALA A 67 -15.94 -14.50 -4.73
C ALA A 67 -15.43 -15.92 -4.40
N LYS A 68 -16.25 -16.94 -4.63
CA LYS A 68 -15.89 -18.34 -4.37
C LYS A 68 -14.84 -18.85 -5.36
N ALA A 69 -15.02 -18.53 -6.64
CA ALA A 69 -14.07 -18.91 -7.67
C ALA A 69 -12.71 -18.22 -7.48
N LEU A 70 -12.72 -16.94 -7.09
CA LEU A 70 -11.49 -16.21 -6.76
C LEU A 70 -10.76 -16.85 -5.59
N LYS A 71 -11.50 -17.13 -4.50
CA LYS A 71 -10.91 -17.80 -3.33
C LYS A 71 -10.35 -19.17 -3.70
N ALA A 72 -11.11 -19.98 -4.41
CA ALA A 72 -10.67 -21.32 -4.82
C ALA A 72 -9.40 -21.26 -5.68
N ALA A 73 -9.32 -20.33 -6.63
CA ALA A 73 -8.14 -20.17 -7.48
C ALA A 73 -6.89 -19.77 -6.67
N CYS A 74 -7.03 -18.88 -5.69
CA CYS A 74 -5.95 -18.48 -4.79
C CYS A 74 -5.53 -19.66 -3.89
N ASP A 75 -6.49 -20.36 -3.27
CA ASP A 75 -6.23 -21.51 -2.39
C ASP A 75 -5.51 -22.65 -3.17
N GLU A 76 -5.97 -22.99 -4.37
CA GLU A 76 -5.34 -24.01 -5.23
C GLU A 76 -3.93 -23.62 -5.66
N ALA A 77 -3.65 -22.34 -5.85
CA ALA A 77 -2.32 -21.86 -6.16
C ALA A 77 -1.43 -21.76 -4.90
N GLY A 78 -1.98 -21.84 -3.70
CA GLY A 78 -1.27 -21.63 -2.45
C GLY A 78 -0.86 -20.16 -2.24
N LEU A 79 -1.67 -19.21 -2.71
CA LEU A 79 -1.47 -17.77 -2.57
C LEU A 79 -2.52 -17.16 -1.63
N GLU A 80 -2.10 -16.24 -0.77
CA GLU A 80 -3.03 -15.42 0.01
C GLU A 80 -3.60 -14.29 -0.87
N LEU A 81 -4.91 -14.06 -0.80
CA LEU A 81 -5.52 -12.89 -1.41
C LEU A 81 -5.25 -11.66 -0.53
N VAL A 82 -4.24 -10.88 -0.90
CA VAL A 82 -3.73 -9.77 -0.10
C VAL A 82 -4.70 -8.60 -0.06
N ALA A 83 -5.21 -8.21 -1.22
CA ALA A 83 -6.17 -7.12 -1.36
C ALA A 83 -6.98 -7.23 -2.66
N LEU A 84 -8.14 -6.59 -2.67
CA LEU A 84 -8.91 -6.29 -3.87
C LEU A 84 -8.64 -4.84 -4.27
N GLN A 85 -8.15 -4.61 -5.50
CA GLN A 85 -8.13 -3.27 -6.06
C GLN A 85 -9.50 -2.95 -6.70
N LEU A 86 -10.17 -1.95 -6.15
CA LEU A 86 -11.50 -1.51 -6.53
C LEU A 86 -11.49 -0.02 -6.92
N TYR A 87 -12.63 0.50 -7.33
CA TYR A 87 -12.82 1.90 -7.66
C TYR A 87 -13.72 2.60 -6.63
N PRO A 88 -13.67 3.94 -6.51
CA PRO A 88 -14.50 4.66 -5.53
C PRO A 88 -15.99 4.34 -5.61
N LYS A 89 -16.52 4.09 -6.81
CA LYS A 89 -17.93 3.71 -7.04
C LYS A 89 -18.33 2.41 -6.30
N ASP A 90 -17.36 1.51 -6.09
CA ASP A 90 -17.60 0.22 -5.42
C ASP A 90 -17.69 0.39 -3.89
N LEU A 91 -17.34 1.57 -3.39
CA LEU A 91 -17.40 1.97 -1.97
C LEU A 91 -18.54 2.96 -1.65
N THR A 92 -19.45 3.20 -2.58
CA THR A 92 -20.67 3.97 -2.34
C THR A 92 -21.88 3.05 -2.19
N GLU A 93 -22.88 3.46 -1.42
CA GLU A 93 -24.10 2.66 -1.28
C GLU A 93 -24.93 2.63 -2.59
N PRO A 94 -25.56 1.49 -2.95
CA PRO A 94 -25.63 0.23 -2.20
C PRO A 94 -24.44 -0.72 -2.41
N GLN A 95 -23.47 -0.40 -3.29
CA GLN A 95 -22.36 -1.25 -3.70
C GLN A 95 -21.44 -1.61 -2.52
N LEU A 96 -21.27 -0.70 -1.55
CA LEU A 96 -20.41 -0.95 -0.37
C LEU A 96 -20.84 -2.20 0.40
N ALA A 97 -22.14 -2.40 0.61
CA ALA A 97 -22.66 -3.58 1.28
C ALA A 97 -22.35 -4.88 0.49
N GLU A 98 -22.44 -4.82 -0.85
CA GLU A 98 -22.09 -5.93 -1.73
C GLU A 98 -20.60 -6.22 -1.75
N THR A 99 -19.78 -5.16 -1.77
CA THR A 99 -18.32 -5.25 -1.70
C THR A 99 -17.86 -5.91 -0.40
N ILE A 100 -18.45 -5.54 0.75
CA ILE A 100 -18.16 -6.16 2.04
C ILE A 100 -18.53 -7.66 2.03
N ARG A 101 -19.69 -8.01 1.46
CA ARG A 101 -20.10 -9.40 1.34
C ARG A 101 -19.12 -10.19 0.47
N PHE A 102 -18.72 -9.64 -0.68
CA PHE A 102 -17.75 -10.23 -1.58
C PHE A 102 -16.39 -10.45 -0.88
N CYS A 103 -15.88 -9.45 -0.17
CA CYS A 103 -14.63 -9.57 0.61
C CYS A 103 -14.70 -10.72 1.62
N LYS A 104 -15.80 -10.80 2.37
CA LYS A 104 -15.99 -11.90 3.36
C LYS A 104 -16.02 -13.28 2.71
N GLU A 105 -16.65 -13.40 1.55
CA GLU A 105 -16.78 -14.66 0.83
C GLU A 105 -15.46 -15.10 0.19
N CYS A 106 -14.69 -14.16 -0.39
CA CYS A 106 -13.37 -14.48 -0.97
C CYS A 106 -12.23 -14.47 0.06
N GLY A 107 -12.49 -14.04 1.29
CA GLY A 107 -11.50 -14.02 2.37
C GLY A 107 -10.55 -12.81 2.34
N SER A 108 -10.81 -11.78 1.51
CA SER A 108 -10.00 -10.57 1.52
C SER A 108 -10.30 -9.69 2.73
N THR A 109 -9.26 -9.23 3.40
CA THR A 109 -9.35 -8.28 4.52
C THR A 109 -8.91 -6.86 4.15
N ARG A 110 -8.61 -6.61 2.86
CA ARG A 110 -8.15 -5.30 2.38
C ARG A 110 -8.81 -4.94 1.06
N ILE A 111 -9.13 -3.67 0.95
CA ILE A 111 -9.60 -3.02 -0.28
C ILE A 111 -8.67 -1.84 -0.55
N ASN A 112 -8.00 -1.87 -1.71
CA ASN A 112 -7.16 -0.77 -2.16
C ASN A 112 -7.87 -0.05 -3.31
N ILE A 113 -7.92 1.29 -3.28
CA ILE A 113 -8.54 2.06 -4.35
C ILE A 113 -7.56 2.22 -5.49
N ALA A 114 -7.88 1.56 -6.61
CA ALA A 114 -7.00 1.41 -7.78
C ALA A 114 -6.68 2.71 -8.50
N TRP A 115 -7.65 3.62 -8.59
CA TRP A 115 -7.53 4.84 -9.36
C TRP A 115 -8.59 5.86 -8.98
N PHE A 116 -8.14 7.09 -8.76
CA PHE A 116 -8.99 8.28 -8.76
C PHE A 116 -8.19 9.45 -9.35
N ARG A 117 -8.87 10.28 -10.09
CA ARG A 117 -8.31 11.55 -10.54
C ARG A 117 -9.44 12.58 -10.60
N GLY A 118 -9.35 13.56 -9.73
CA GLY A 118 -10.13 14.79 -9.82
C GLY A 118 -9.65 15.70 -10.95
N ALA A 119 -10.39 16.75 -11.25
CA ALA A 119 -9.89 17.82 -12.10
C ALA A 119 -8.66 18.43 -11.46
N LYS A 120 -7.65 18.76 -12.28
CA LYS A 120 -6.37 19.29 -11.80
C LYS A 120 -6.56 20.49 -10.87
N GLY A 121 -6.05 20.36 -9.63
CA GLY A 121 -6.18 21.39 -8.60
C GLY A 121 -7.58 21.56 -7.99
N SER A 122 -8.53 20.68 -8.29
CA SER A 122 -9.88 20.71 -7.75
C SER A 122 -9.94 20.13 -6.34
N ALA A 123 -9.97 21.00 -5.32
CA ALA A 123 -10.21 20.58 -3.94
C ALA A 123 -11.56 19.85 -3.77
N ASN A 124 -12.58 20.26 -4.52
CA ASN A 124 -13.93 19.67 -4.40
C ASN A 124 -13.97 18.21 -4.86
N ASP A 125 -13.26 17.86 -5.94
CA ASP A 125 -13.20 16.47 -6.42
C ASP A 125 -12.46 15.59 -5.41
N TRP A 126 -11.36 16.10 -4.84
CA TRP A 126 -10.62 15.40 -3.82
C TRP A 126 -11.40 15.29 -2.49
N GLN A 127 -12.21 16.30 -2.16
CA GLN A 127 -13.13 16.20 -1.01
C GLN A 127 -14.17 15.10 -1.19
N LEU A 128 -14.65 14.88 -2.41
CA LEU A 128 -15.59 13.78 -2.69
C LEU A 128 -14.94 12.42 -2.37
N ILE A 129 -13.70 12.18 -2.84
CA ILE A 129 -13.01 10.92 -2.54
C ILE A 129 -12.70 10.77 -1.05
N VAL A 130 -12.33 11.84 -0.35
CA VAL A 130 -12.13 11.83 1.10
C VAL A 130 -13.41 11.38 1.81
N ASN A 131 -14.55 11.95 1.46
CA ASN A 131 -15.83 11.60 2.07
C ASN A 131 -16.22 10.13 1.82
N ILE A 132 -16.04 9.65 0.59
CA ILE A 132 -16.32 8.25 0.24
C ILE A 132 -15.43 7.31 1.04
N LEU A 133 -14.10 7.55 1.06
CA LEU A 133 -13.17 6.63 1.70
C LEU A 133 -13.26 6.68 3.23
N ASN A 134 -13.48 7.84 3.83
CA ASN A 134 -13.67 7.95 5.27
C ASN A 134 -14.91 7.17 5.72
N HIS A 135 -16.04 7.36 5.03
CA HIS A 135 -17.25 6.60 5.31
C HIS A 135 -17.05 5.09 5.12
N ALA A 136 -16.49 4.68 3.98
CA ALA A 136 -16.25 3.29 3.68
C ALA A 136 -15.30 2.64 4.69
N ALA A 137 -14.24 3.34 5.12
CA ALA A 137 -13.30 2.83 6.11
C ALA A 137 -13.96 2.59 7.48
N GLU A 138 -14.84 3.49 7.92
CA GLU A 138 -15.62 3.29 9.15
C GLU A 138 -16.54 2.07 9.07
N VAL A 139 -17.23 1.90 7.94
CA VAL A 139 -18.14 0.75 7.74
C VAL A 139 -17.35 -0.54 7.63
N CYS A 140 -16.29 -0.58 6.80
CA CYS A 140 -15.45 -1.74 6.56
C CYS A 140 -14.71 -2.21 7.81
N ALA A 141 -14.22 -1.27 8.65
CA ALA A 141 -13.53 -1.60 9.90
C ALA A 141 -14.38 -2.46 10.85
N ARG A 142 -15.70 -2.22 10.91
CA ARG A 142 -16.63 -3.05 11.70
C ARG A 142 -16.73 -4.49 11.22
N HIS A 143 -16.24 -4.75 10.02
CA HIS A 143 -16.19 -6.07 9.38
C HIS A 143 -14.79 -6.66 9.30
N GLY A 144 -13.79 -6.00 9.92
CA GLY A 144 -12.39 -6.43 9.86
C GLY A 144 -11.74 -6.21 8.49
N ILE A 145 -12.26 -5.27 7.69
CA ILE A 145 -11.74 -4.93 6.36
C ILE A 145 -11.09 -3.55 6.43
N THR A 146 -9.84 -3.46 6.00
CA THR A 146 -9.09 -2.22 5.86
C THR A 146 -9.32 -1.62 4.49
N VAL A 147 -9.53 -0.30 4.43
CA VAL A 147 -9.57 0.48 3.17
C VAL A 147 -8.28 1.26 3.05
N ALA A 148 -7.63 1.20 1.89
CA ALA A 148 -6.44 1.97 1.58
C ALA A 148 -6.58 2.72 0.25
N TYR A 149 -5.86 3.82 0.13
CA TYR A 149 -5.75 4.60 -1.10
C TYR A 149 -4.40 4.31 -1.76
N HIS A 150 -4.44 3.91 -3.04
CA HIS A 150 -3.27 3.70 -3.86
C HIS A 150 -2.97 4.95 -4.69
N ASN A 151 -1.76 5.49 -4.56
CA ASN A 151 -1.34 6.67 -5.31
C ASN A 151 -0.77 6.33 -6.69
N HIS A 152 -0.82 7.34 -7.54
CA HIS A 152 -0.01 7.46 -8.76
C HIS A 152 0.93 8.67 -8.66
N GLY A 153 1.50 9.11 -9.78
CA GLY A 153 2.40 10.27 -9.80
C GLY A 153 1.66 11.59 -9.59
N HIS A 154 0.44 11.69 -10.11
CA HIS A 154 -0.27 12.97 -10.13
C HIS A 154 -0.59 13.52 -8.73
N GLU A 155 -0.78 12.67 -7.70
CA GLU A 155 -1.00 13.13 -6.33
C GLU A 155 0.25 13.77 -5.72
N PHE A 156 1.43 13.38 -6.18
CA PHE A 156 2.69 14.02 -5.78
C PHE A 156 3.07 15.22 -6.66
N GLU A 157 2.57 15.30 -7.90
CA GLU A 157 2.85 16.40 -8.84
C GLU A 157 1.87 17.56 -8.66
N GLU A 158 0.58 17.27 -8.51
CA GLU A 158 -0.48 18.26 -8.42
C GLU A 158 -0.58 18.88 -7.02
N ARG A 159 -1.11 20.10 -6.95
CA ARG A 159 -1.22 20.83 -5.70
C ARG A 159 -2.64 21.34 -5.46
N ILE A 160 -3.05 21.24 -4.21
CA ILE A 160 -4.28 21.83 -3.66
C ILE A 160 -3.86 22.83 -2.59
N ALA A 161 -4.30 24.07 -2.69
CA ALA A 161 -3.94 25.15 -1.75
C ALA A 161 -2.42 25.28 -1.50
N GLY A 162 -1.59 25.00 -2.52
CA GLY A 162 -0.13 25.10 -2.43
C GLY A 162 0.58 23.85 -1.92
N MET A 163 -0.13 22.86 -1.38
CA MET A 163 0.39 21.56 -0.92
C MET A 163 0.29 20.51 -2.03
N ARG A 164 1.17 19.52 -2.04
CA ARG A 164 0.96 18.32 -2.87
C ARG A 164 -0.36 17.65 -2.48
N THR A 165 -1.06 17.10 -3.44
CA THR A 165 -2.35 16.43 -3.17
C THR A 165 -2.20 15.31 -2.13
N MET A 166 -1.12 14.52 -2.18
CA MET A 166 -0.85 13.49 -1.16
C MET A 166 -0.68 14.09 0.24
N GLU A 167 0.05 15.18 0.38
CA GLU A 167 0.19 15.90 1.66
C GLU A 167 -1.17 16.41 2.15
N TRP A 168 -1.98 16.95 1.25
CA TRP A 168 -3.32 17.42 1.58
C TRP A 168 -4.24 16.29 2.06
N LEU A 169 -4.13 15.10 1.47
CA LEU A 169 -4.93 13.92 1.82
C LEU A 169 -4.53 13.32 3.19
N TYR A 170 -3.23 13.27 3.52
CA TYR A 170 -2.71 12.55 4.69
C TYR A 170 -2.15 13.44 5.79
N ASP A 171 -1.55 14.59 5.46
CA ASP A 171 -0.91 15.46 6.41
C ASP A 171 -1.89 16.39 7.10
N GLY A 172 -2.38 15.97 8.18
CA GLY A 172 -3.19 16.87 8.98
C GLY A 172 -2.51 17.45 10.20
N SER A 173 -1.27 17.12 10.43
CA SER A 173 -0.54 17.46 11.67
C SER A 173 0.70 18.31 11.45
N GLY A 174 1.01 18.71 10.21
CA GLY A 174 2.18 19.52 9.87
C GLY A 174 2.23 20.86 10.60
N GLU A 175 3.42 21.30 10.99
CA GLU A 175 3.65 22.67 11.46
C GLU A 175 3.54 23.65 10.28
N GLY A 176 2.88 24.79 10.46
CA GLY A 176 2.74 25.84 9.47
C GLY A 176 1.37 25.91 8.78
N LEU A 177 1.35 26.07 7.45
CA LEU A 177 0.12 26.22 6.63
C LEU A 177 -0.85 25.03 6.76
N LEU A 178 -0.36 23.86 7.12
CA LEU A 178 -1.11 22.61 7.27
C LEU A 178 -2.10 22.61 8.44
N LYS A 179 -1.95 23.50 9.43
CA LYS A 179 -2.96 23.70 10.49
C LYS A 179 -4.30 24.24 9.99
N GLN A 180 -4.38 24.62 8.72
CA GLN A 180 -5.58 25.22 8.12
C GLN A 180 -6.49 24.22 7.41
N VAL A 181 -6.04 22.97 7.17
CA VAL A 181 -6.90 21.94 6.58
C VAL A 181 -7.81 21.36 7.65
N ASN A 182 -9.11 21.52 7.45
CA ASN A 182 -10.11 20.96 8.36
C ASN A 182 -9.93 19.41 8.41
N PRO A 183 -9.96 18.78 9.60
CA PRO A 183 -9.89 17.32 9.71
C PRO A 183 -10.89 16.56 8.83
N SER A 184 -12.05 17.14 8.53
CA SER A 184 -13.05 16.57 7.62
C SER A 184 -12.67 16.64 6.14
N GLU A 185 -11.62 17.39 5.78
CA GLU A 185 -11.16 17.59 4.40
C GLU A 185 -10.04 16.63 4.00
N ARG A 186 -9.69 15.67 4.85
CA ARG A 186 -8.60 14.70 4.64
C ARG A 186 -9.00 13.28 5.05
N PHE A 187 -8.16 12.33 4.72
CA PHE A 187 -8.38 10.95 5.16
C PHE A 187 -8.31 10.83 6.69
N SER A 188 -9.25 10.07 7.24
CA SER A 188 -9.22 9.65 8.63
C SER A 188 -8.10 8.63 8.85
N PRO A 189 -7.62 8.41 10.09
CA PRO A 189 -6.61 7.39 10.39
C PRO A 189 -7.01 5.96 10.03
N LEU A 190 -8.31 5.73 9.77
CA LEU A 190 -8.84 4.43 9.31
C LEU A 190 -8.55 4.17 7.83
N VAL A 191 -8.40 5.23 7.02
CA VAL A 191 -7.99 5.10 5.63
C VAL A 191 -6.48 4.93 5.60
N LYS A 192 -6.03 3.72 5.26
CA LYS A 192 -4.62 3.40 5.11
C LYS A 192 -4.11 3.81 3.73
N GLN A 193 -2.81 3.71 3.53
CA GLN A 193 -2.19 3.94 2.25
C GLN A 193 -1.64 2.63 1.67
N GLU A 194 -1.76 2.48 0.38
CA GLU A 194 -0.93 1.60 -0.43
C GLU A 194 0.02 2.47 -1.24
N LEU A 195 1.19 2.77 -0.68
CA LEU A 195 2.19 3.58 -1.37
C LEU A 195 2.69 2.84 -2.61
N ASP A 196 2.53 3.42 -3.80
CA ASP A 196 3.30 3.02 -4.96
C ASP A 196 4.60 3.82 -4.98
N ALA A 197 5.68 3.17 -4.55
CA ALA A 197 6.98 3.81 -4.39
C ALA A 197 7.59 4.22 -5.75
N GLY A 198 7.30 3.47 -6.81
CA GLY A 198 7.77 3.81 -8.16
C GLY A 198 7.13 5.09 -8.69
N TRP A 199 5.82 5.24 -8.55
CA TRP A 199 5.12 6.48 -8.91
C TRP A 199 5.60 7.67 -8.07
N CYS A 200 5.86 7.46 -6.77
CA CYS A 200 6.43 8.49 -5.91
C CYS A 200 7.78 9.00 -6.46
N VAL A 201 8.70 8.09 -6.84
CA VAL A 201 9.99 8.43 -7.45
C VAL A 201 9.81 9.13 -8.80
N LEU A 202 8.93 8.63 -9.68
CA LEU A 202 8.67 9.23 -11.00
C LEU A 202 8.14 10.66 -10.89
N ALA A 203 7.36 10.95 -9.85
CA ALA A 203 6.86 12.29 -9.55
C ALA A 203 7.88 13.19 -8.82
N GLY A 204 9.13 12.75 -8.66
CA GLY A 204 10.18 13.51 -8.00
C GLY A 204 10.02 13.65 -6.49
N ALA A 205 9.27 12.74 -5.85
CA ALA A 205 9.17 12.65 -4.40
C ALA A 205 10.09 11.53 -3.87
N ASP A 206 10.40 11.58 -2.57
CA ASP A 206 11.23 10.59 -1.90
C ASP A 206 10.37 9.63 -1.08
N PRO A 207 10.26 8.35 -1.48
CA PRO A 207 9.45 7.37 -0.73
C PRO A 207 9.92 7.20 0.72
N VAL A 208 11.21 7.28 0.99
CA VAL A 208 11.75 7.09 2.34
C VAL A 208 11.36 8.24 3.28
N GLU A 209 11.43 9.47 2.78
CA GLU A 209 10.98 10.63 3.57
C GLU A 209 9.45 10.58 3.76
N TRP A 210 8.71 10.13 2.75
CA TRP A 210 7.26 9.93 2.87
C TRP A 210 6.90 8.88 3.93
N ILE A 211 7.54 7.71 3.92
CA ILE A 211 7.32 6.63 4.91
C ILE A 211 7.62 7.13 6.33
N LYS A 212 8.75 7.83 6.52
CA LYS A 212 9.11 8.39 7.82
C LYS A 212 8.10 9.42 8.35
N ALA A 213 7.51 10.21 7.45
CA ALA A 213 6.50 11.20 7.82
C ALA A 213 5.15 10.56 8.18
N HIS A 214 4.86 9.34 7.66
CA HIS A 214 3.59 8.63 7.82
C HIS A 214 3.77 7.20 8.37
N PRO A 215 4.35 7.03 9.57
CA PRO A 215 4.70 5.72 10.11
C PRO A 215 3.46 4.84 10.33
N GLY A 216 3.56 3.55 9.94
CA GLY A 216 2.49 2.55 10.09
C GLY A 216 1.24 2.82 9.23
N CYS A 217 1.36 3.70 8.24
CA CYS A 217 0.25 4.03 7.35
C CYS A 217 0.09 3.03 6.19
N ASN A 218 1.15 2.26 5.88
CA ASN A 218 1.29 1.44 4.70
C ASN A 218 1.28 -0.07 5.02
N PRO A 219 0.10 -0.74 5.13
CA PRO A 219 0.07 -2.20 5.31
C PRO A 219 0.56 -2.95 4.07
N THR A 220 0.33 -2.39 2.89
CA THR A 220 0.80 -2.89 1.59
C THR A 220 1.53 -1.77 0.84
N VAL A 221 2.57 -2.12 0.06
CA VAL A 221 3.32 -1.16 -0.77
C VAL A 221 3.58 -1.76 -2.14
N HIS A 222 3.28 -1.00 -3.19
CA HIS A 222 3.64 -1.38 -4.54
C HIS A 222 5.12 -1.15 -4.82
N ILE A 223 5.78 -2.22 -5.20
CA ILE A 223 7.14 -2.24 -5.69
C ILE A 223 7.06 -2.20 -7.23
N MET A 224 6.90 -1.00 -7.75
CA MET A 224 6.85 -0.71 -9.18
C MET A 224 8.16 -0.04 -9.61
N PRO A 225 8.82 -0.48 -10.69
CA PRO A 225 10.04 0.19 -11.15
C PRO A 225 9.72 1.62 -11.59
N ALA A 226 10.60 2.55 -11.25
CA ALA A 226 10.51 3.93 -11.72
C ALA A 226 11.10 4.05 -13.14
N GLY A 227 10.62 3.22 -14.05
CA GLY A 227 11.07 3.11 -15.44
C GLY A 227 10.30 2.02 -16.19
N ASN A 228 10.61 1.84 -17.48
CA ASN A 228 10.02 0.77 -18.29
C ASN A 228 10.95 -0.46 -18.29
N CYS A 229 11.11 -1.10 -17.14
CA CYS A 229 12.04 -2.19 -16.87
C CYS A 229 11.49 -3.11 -15.77
N ALA A 230 12.17 -4.18 -15.40
CA ALA A 230 11.92 -4.90 -14.17
C ALA A 230 12.50 -4.11 -12.97
N VAL A 231 12.06 -4.44 -11.77
CA VAL A 231 12.54 -3.80 -10.53
C VAL A 231 14.04 -4.08 -10.35
N GLY A 232 14.79 -3.00 -10.18
CA GLY A 232 16.25 -3.05 -9.98
C GLY A 232 17.08 -3.26 -11.24
N GLU A 233 16.47 -3.32 -12.43
CA GLU A 233 17.17 -3.33 -13.71
C GLU A 233 17.70 -1.94 -14.11
N GLU A 234 18.57 -1.91 -15.11
CA GLU A 234 19.03 -0.68 -15.74
C GLU A 234 17.83 0.13 -16.27
N GLY A 235 17.76 1.40 -15.90
CA GLY A 235 16.63 2.29 -16.21
C GLY A 235 15.62 2.42 -15.07
N ASP A 236 15.66 1.60 -14.04
CA ASP A 236 14.90 1.82 -12.82
C ASP A 236 15.54 2.92 -11.96
N LYS A 237 14.83 4.02 -11.78
CA LYS A 237 15.32 5.20 -11.03
C LYS A 237 15.11 5.07 -9.52
N ALA A 238 14.41 4.02 -9.06
CA ALA A 238 14.15 3.82 -7.65
C ALA A 238 15.34 3.17 -6.93
N ASP A 239 15.78 3.77 -5.83
CA ASP A 239 16.82 3.19 -4.95
C ASP A 239 16.19 2.18 -3.97
N TRP A 240 15.91 0.98 -4.47
CA TRP A 240 15.29 -0.08 -3.68
C TRP A 240 16.14 -0.52 -2.49
N LYS A 241 17.47 -0.41 -2.58
CA LYS A 241 18.37 -0.73 -1.46
C LYS A 241 18.20 0.24 -0.28
N ARG A 242 17.66 1.42 -0.54
CA ARG A 242 17.31 2.40 0.49
C ARG A 242 15.83 2.31 0.88
N ILE A 243 14.94 2.06 -0.11
CA ILE A 243 13.49 2.03 0.10
C ILE A 243 13.07 0.79 0.89
N VAL A 244 13.49 -0.41 0.49
CA VAL A 244 13.06 -1.67 1.12
C VAL A 244 13.40 -1.73 2.62
N PRO A 245 14.62 -1.38 3.08
CA PRO A 245 14.90 -1.31 4.52
C PRO A 245 14.00 -0.33 5.28
N ALA A 246 13.61 0.80 4.67
CA ALA A 246 12.70 1.75 5.30
C ALA A 246 11.29 1.15 5.45
N LEU A 247 10.80 0.42 4.45
CA LEU A 247 9.52 -0.31 4.51
C LEU A 247 9.52 -1.39 5.58
N VAL A 248 10.60 -2.16 5.69
CA VAL A 248 10.79 -3.17 6.75
C VAL A 248 10.75 -2.51 8.13
N ALA A 249 11.45 -1.40 8.31
CA ALA A 249 11.50 -0.66 9.56
C ALA A 249 10.14 -0.04 9.94
N ASP A 250 9.30 0.31 8.95
CA ASP A 250 7.94 0.81 9.15
C ASP A 250 6.92 -0.31 9.47
N GLY A 251 7.31 -1.58 9.32
CA GLY A 251 6.44 -2.72 9.60
C GLY A 251 5.43 -3.05 8.49
N VAL A 252 5.77 -2.73 7.24
CA VAL A 252 4.96 -3.09 6.07
C VAL A 252 4.78 -4.61 6.02
N GLU A 253 3.53 -5.07 5.83
CA GLU A 253 3.21 -6.50 5.82
C GLU A 253 3.48 -7.14 4.45
N TRP A 254 3.20 -6.40 3.36
CA TRP A 254 3.29 -6.92 2.02
C TRP A 254 4.00 -5.96 1.07
N LEU A 255 5.01 -6.48 0.37
CA LEU A 255 5.60 -5.85 -0.80
C LEU A 255 4.94 -6.46 -2.05
N VAL A 256 4.13 -5.65 -2.73
CA VAL A 256 3.35 -6.07 -3.89
C VAL A 256 4.11 -5.69 -5.17
N VAL A 257 4.75 -6.66 -5.79
CA VAL A 257 5.53 -6.45 -7.02
C VAL A 257 4.58 -6.20 -8.19
N LYS A 258 4.78 -5.07 -8.85
CA LYS A 258 3.97 -4.59 -9.97
C LYS A 258 4.87 -4.08 -11.08
N PRO A 259 5.50 -4.95 -11.88
CA PRO A 259 6.31 -4.48 -13.01
C PRO A 259 5.43 -3.72 -14.02
N THR A 260 6.07 -2.88 -14.81
CA THR A 260 5.40 -2.22 -15.93
C THR A 260 4.92 -3.27 -16.92
N ALA A 261 3.65 -3.18 -17.35
CA ALA A 261 3.10 -4.14 -18.31
C ALA A 261 3.87 -4.06 -19.65
N ARG A 262 4.61 -5.11 -19.95
CA ARG A 262 5.40 -5.32 -21.18
C ARG A 262 5.06 -6.70 -21.74
N PRO A 263 5.46 -7.03 -23.00
CA PRO A 263 5.22 -8.37 -23.56
C PRO A 263 5.75 -9.52 -22.71
N ASP A 264 6.89 -9.33 -22.04
CA ASP A 264 7.60 -10.35 -21.26
C ASP A 264 7.36 -10.21 -19.74
N THR A 265 6.17 -9.83 -19.34
CA THR A 265 5.86 -9.46 -17.94
C THR A 265 6.11 -10.60 -16.92
N LEU A 266 6.01 -11.89 -17.30
CA LEU A 266 6.37 -12.99 -16.39
C LEU A 266 7.87 -13.03 -16.10
N ASP A 267 8.71 -12.74 -17.09
CA ASP A 267 10.16 -12.65 -16.89
C ASP A 267 10.51 -11.44 -16.02
N ASP A 268 9.79 -10.31 -16.21
CA ASP A 268 9.92 -9.13 -15.37
C ASP A 268 9.51 -9.41 -13.92
N LEU A 269 8.41 -10.15 -13.70
CA LEU A 269 8.01 -10.58 -12.36
C LEU A 269 9.10 -11.44 -11.71
N LYS A 270 9.66 -12.39 -12.47
CA LYS A 270 10.71 -13.29 -11.97
C LYS A 270 12.00 -12.54 -11.65
N ALA A 271 12.42 -11.62 -12.51
CA ALA A 271 13.59 -10.76 -12.27
C ALA A 271 13.36 -9.88 -11.04
N SER A 272 12.20 -9.21 -10.95
CA SER A 272 11.84 -8.31 -9.86
C SER A 272 11.82 -9.02 -8.50
N ILE A 273 11.16 -10.18 -8.40
CA ILE A 273 11.13 -10.91 -7.12
C ILE A 273 12.51 -11.41 -6.72
N GLY A 274 13.34 -11.83 -7.70
CA GLY A 274 14.72 -12.25 -7.46
C GLY A 274 15.56 -11.11 -6.89
N TYR A 275 15.45 -9.92 -7.47
CA TYR A 275 16.15 -8.74 -7.00
C TYR A 275 15.71 -8.33 -5.59
N ILE A 276 14.39 -8.22 -5.32
CA ILE A 276 13.86 -7.83 -4.02
C ILE A 276 14.29 -8.80 -2.92
N LYS A 277 14.21 -10.12 -3.16
CA LYS A 277 14.72 -11.13 -2.21
C LYS A 277 16.21 -10.99 -1.90
N GLY A 278 16.99 -10.48 -2.84
CA GLY A 278 18.43 -10.27 -2.65
C GLY A 278 18.79 -9.04 -1.81
N ILE A 279 17.81 -8.15 -1.52
CA ILE A 279 18.02 -6.91 -0.75
C ILE A 279 17.17 -6.82 0.52
N MET A 280 16.27 -7.79 0.77
CA MET A 280 15.55 -7.97 2.03
C MET A 280 16.45 -8.62 3.07
#